data_d2ae3dc8f15c07ed5392634d8be4e156
#
_entry.id   d2ae3dc8f15c07ed5392634d8be4e156
#
_cell.length_a   1.000
_cell.length_b   1.000
_cell.length_c   1.000
_cell.angle_alpha   90.00
_cell.angle_beta   90.00
_cell.angle_gamma   90.00
#
_symmetry.space_group_name_H-M   'P 1'
#
loop_
_entity.id
_entity.type
_entity.pdbx_description
1 polymer ?
#
loop_
_entity_poly.entity_id
_entity_poly.type
_entity_poly.pdbx_seq_one_letter_code
_entity_poly.pdbx_strand_id
1 'polypeptide(L)'
;HCRGIRVANVVGGMPYQMQIAKLQNANLVVATPGRLLDLQRSMQIKLDEVQFLVVDEADRMLDLGFSDDLAEINQLTIERHQTMMFSATFAPRIQQLATRVMRQPQRVQIDSPHEKHVNIKQSLFWADNAHHKRKLLDHWLRDASINQAIVFASTQVECDGLANDLQQEGFSAVALHG
;
A
#
# COMPACT_ATOMS: atom_id res chain seq x y z
N HIS A 1 14.52 23.97 0.02
CA HIS A 1 14.65 23.89 -1.43
C HIS A 1 16.07 23.44 -1.81
N CYS A 2 16.18 22.21 -2.32
CA CYS A 2 17.43 21.69 -2.87
C CYS A 2 17.67 22.33 -4.24
N ARG A 3 18.48 23.37 -4.30
CA ARG A 3 18.84 24.04 -5.55
C ARG A 3 19.56 23.07 -6.49
N GLY A 4 19.12 23.00 -7.74
CA GLY A 4 19.77 22.23 -8.80
C GLY A 4 19.29 20.78 -8.94
N ILE A 5 18.36 20.26 -8.11
CA ILE A 5 17.75 18.95 -8.31
C ILE A 5 16.59 19.05 -9.29
N ARG A 6 16.68 18.27 -10.36
CA ARG A 6 15.63 18.12 -11.37
C ARG A 6 14.89 16.81 -11.11
N VAL A 7 13.57 16.91 -10.95
CA VAL A 7 12.70 15.80 -10.60
C VAL A 7 11.85 15.40 -11.79
N ALA A 8 11.78 14.10 -12.08
CA ALA A 8 10.84 13.52 -13.03
C ALA A 8 9.89 12.55 -12.32
N ASN A 9 8.62 12.61 -12.68
CA ASN A 9 7.59 11.68 -12.23
C ASN A 9 7.33 10.65 -13.33
N VAL A 10 7.35 9.37 -12.96
CA VAL A 10 7.14 8.23 -13.84
C VAL A 10 6.06 7.34 -13.27
N VAL A 11 4.83 7.59 -13.69
CA VAL A 11 3.62 6.93 -13.13
C VAL A 11 2.70 6.44 -14.26
N GLY A 12 1.92 5.39 -13.97
CA GLY A 12 0.90 4.89 -14.89
C GLY A 12 -0.17 5.94 -15.23
N GLY A 13 -0.83 5.78 -16.36
CA GLY A 13 -1.90 6.68 -16.81
C GLY A 13 -1.45 8.00 -17.44
N MET A 14 -0.16 8.32 -17.42
CA MET A 14 0.37 9.51 -18.09
C MET A 14 0.98 9.15 -19.46
N PRO A 15 0.90 10.07 -20.46
CA PRO A 15 1.50 9.86 -21.77
C PRO A 15 3.02 9.64 -21.68
N TYR A 16 3.52 8.61 -22.38
CA TYR A 16 4.95 8.26 -22.37
C TYR A 16 5.87 9.39 -22.80
N GLN A 17 5.50 10.11 -23.86
CA GLN A 17 6.33 11.20 -24.41
C GLN A 17 6.60 12.31 -23.41
N MET A 18 5.60 12.68 -22.60
CA MET A 18 5.77 13.68 -21.56
C MET A 18 6.72 13.24 -20.45
N GLN A 19 6.66 11.96 -20.09
CA GLN A 19 7.54 11.38 -19.07
C GLN A 19 8.98 11.27 -19.58
N ILE A 20 9.17 10.79 -20.81
CA ILE A 20 10.48 10.67 -21.45
C ILE A 20 11.19 12.02 -21.56
N ALA A 21 10.48 13.08 -21.94
CA ALA A 21 11.06 14.40 -22.03
C ALA A 21 11.58 14.93 -20.67
N LYS A 22 10.88 14.62 -19.58
CA LYS A 22 11.30 15.01 -18.23
C LYS A 22 12.48 14.19 -17.71
N LEU A 23 12.64 12.95 -18.18
CA LEU A 23 13.70 12.04 -17.74
C LEU A 23 15.08 12.47 -18.24
N GLN A 24 15.19 13.14 -19.38
CA GLN A 24 16.47 13.45 -20.04
C GLN A 24 17.46 14.21 -19.16
N ASN A 25 16.98 15.01 -18.22
CA ASN A 25 17.84 15.79 -17.33
C ASN A 25 17.52 15.58 -15.84
N ALA A 26 16.81 14.52 -15.50
CA ALA A 26 16.41 14.26 -14.12
C ALA A 26 17.57 13.70 -13.28
N ASN A 27 17.74 14.25 -12.08
CA ASN A 27 18.62 13.71 -11.05
C ASN A 27 17.85 12.83 -10.05
N LEU A 28 16.56 13.07 -9.92
CA LEU A 28 15.66 12.34 -9.05
C LEU A 28 14.45 11.87 -9.85
N VAL A 29 14.20 10.58 -9.81
CA VAL A 29 13.02 9.97 -10.44
C VAL A 29 12.11 9.44 -9.35
N VAL A 30 10.87 9.89 -9.33
CA VAL A 30 9.81 9.37 -8.49
C VAL A 30 8.89 8.53 -9.37
N ALA A 31 8.80 7.24 -9.09
CA ALA A 31 8.17 6.29 -10.00
C ALA A 31 7.30 5.26 -9.28
N THR A 32 6.32 4.75 -10.01
CA THR A 32 5.68 3.47 -9.70
C THR A 32 6.47 2.34 -10.37
N PRO A 33 6.61 1.15 -9.74
CA PRO A 33 7.48 0.08 -10.24
C PRO A 33 7.19 -0.34 -11.68
N GLY A 34 5.93 -0.59 -12.02
CA GLY A 34 5.54 -1.07 -13.35
C GLY A 34 5.91 -0.09 -14.47
N ARG A 35 5.58 1.21 -14.32
CA ARG A 35 5.91 2.20 -15.33
C ARG A 35 7.42 2.44 -15.47
N LEU A 36 8.16 2.38 -14.36
CA LEU A 36 9.62 2.49 -14.39
C LEU A 36 10.24 1.35 -15.21
N LEU A 37 9.79 0.13 -14.98
CA LEU A 37 10.27 -1.04 -15.73
C LEU A 37 9.87 -1.01 -17.20
N ASP A 38 8.67 -0.53 -17.54
CA ASP A 38 8.25 -0.34 -18.93
C ASP A 38 9.19 0.62 -19.68
N LEU A 39 9.54 1.74 -19.06
CA LEU A 39 10.47 2.70 -19.65
C LEU A 39 11.90 2.15 -19.73
N GLN A 40 12.32 1.37 -18.76
CA GLN A 40 13.62 0.72 -18.81
C GLN A 40 13.70 -0.33 -19.91
N ARG A 41 12.68 -1.18 -20.05
CA ARG A 41 12.60 -2.22 -21.12
C ARG A 41 12.53 -1.59 -22.52
N SER A 42 11.92 -0.44 -22.67
CA SER A 42 11.89 0.33 -23.93
C SER A 42 13.11 1.23 -24.12
N MET A 43 14.14 1.07 -23.29
CA MET A 43 15.41 1.81 -23.37
C MET A 43 15.29 3.33 -23.24
N GLN A 44 14.24 3.80 -22.59
CA GLN A 44 14.00 5.23 -22.34
C GLN A 44 14.67 5.76 -21.08
N ILE A 45 15.06 4.87 -20.17
CA ILE A 45 15.81 5.18 -18.97
C ILE A 45 16.86 4.09 -18.71
N LYS A 46 18.02 4.49 -18.21
CA LYS A 46 19.05 3.60 -17.69
C LYS A 46 19.10 3.71 -16.18
N LEU A 47 19.17 2.58 -15.49
CA LEU A 47 19.18 2.50 -14.03
C LEU A 47 20.53 2.04 -13.46
N ASP A 48 21.51 1.76 -14.29
CA ASP A 48 22.85 1.28 -13.94
C ASP A 48 23.70 2.32 -13.20
N GLU A 49 23.41 3.61 -13.35
CA GLU A 49 24.10 4.70 -12.65
C GLU A 49 23.35 5.23 -11.42
N VAL A 50 22.26 4.56 -11.01
CA VAL A 50 21.51 4.93 -9.81
C VAL A 50 22.39 4.74 -8.58
N GLN A 51 22.52 5.79 -7.78
CA GLN A 51 23.33 5.80 -6.54
C GLN A 51 22.48 5.52 -5.30
N PHE A 52 21.25 5.95 -5.30
CA PHE A 52 20.31 5.82 -4.18
C PHE A 52 19.01 5.20 -4.65
N LEU A 53 18.56 4.17 -3.95
CA LEU A 53 17.24 3.58 -4.13
C LEU A 53 16.41 3.80 -2.87
N VAL A 54 15.24 4.38 -3.03
CA VAL A 54 14.28 4.56 -1.95
C VAL A 54 13.01 3.76 -2.28
N VAL A 55 12.63 2.86 -1.39
CA VAL A 55 11.38 2.11 -1.46
C VAL A 55 10.48 2.63 -0.35
N ASP A 56 9.50 3.43 -0.72
CA ASP A 56 8.52 3.98 0.21
C ASP A 56 7.23 3.17 0.18
N GLU A 57 6.51 3.12 1.30
CA GLU A 57 5.31 2.30 1.47
C GLU A 57 5.51 0.83 1.02
N ALA A 58 6.60 0.18 1.48
CA ALA A 58 6.98 -1.15 1.04
C ALA A 58 5.90 -2.22 1.31
N ASP A 59 5.18 -2.12 2.41
CA ASP A 59 4.04 -2.98 2.74
C ASP A 59 2.92 -2.86 1.70
N ARG A 60 2.58 -1.64 1.28
CA ARG A 60 1.59 -1.39 0.24
C ARG A 60 2.05 -1.92 -1.11
N MET A 61 3.32 -1.76 -1.47
CA MET A 61 3.85 -2.32 -2.72
C MET A 61 3.72 -3.84 -2.76
N LEU A 62 3.97 -4.53 -1.65
CA LEU A 62 3.76 -5.98 -1.57
C LEU A 62 2.28 -6.37 -1.69
N ASP A 63 1.38 -5.62 -1.05
CA ASP A 63 -0.07 -5.83 -1.13
C ASP A 63 -0.59 -5.66 -2.57
N LEU A 64 0.00 -4.76 -3.34
CA LEU A 64 -0.32 -4.52 -4.74
C LEU A 64 0.37 -5.49 -5.73
N GLY A 65 1.17 -6.44 -5.24
CA GLY A 65 1.81 -7.46 -6.05
C GLY A 65 3.11 -7.05 -6.73
N PHE A 66 3.79 -6.00 -6.28
CA PHE A 66 5.05 -5.50 -6.87
C PHE A 66 6.32 -6.20 -6.40
N SER A 67 6.22 -7.38 -5.79
CA SER A 67 7.39 -8.10 -5.27
C SER A 67 8.43 -8.43 -6.35
N ASP A 68 7.99 -8.93 -7.50
CA ASP A 68 8.87 -9.27 -8.62
C ASP A 68 9.44 -8.02 -9.28
N ASP A 69 8.64 -6.97 -9.43
CA ASP A 69 9.08 -5.69 -9.97
C ASP A 69 10.18 -5.06 -9.10
N LEU A 70 10.03 -5.11 -7.79
CA LEU A 70 11.06 -4.63 -6.85
C LEU A 70 12.34 -5.46 -6.94
N ALA A 71 12.24 -6.77 -7.12
CA ALA A 71 13.40 -7.65 -7.34
C ALA A 71 14.14 -7.30 -8.64
N GLU A 72 13.42 -7.01 -9.72
CA GLU A 72 14.00 -6.56 -10.99
C GLU A 72 14.67 -5.19 -10.86
N ILE A 73 14.03 -4.22 -10.22
CA ILE A 73 14.61 -2.90 -9.95
C ILE A 73 15.88 -3.02 -9.09
N ASN A 74 15.89 -3.91 -8.12
CA ASN A 74 17.07 -4.20 -7.30
C ASN A 74 18.25 -4.65 -8.17
N GLN A 75 18.01 -5.56 -9.12
CA GLN A 75 19.07 -6.03 -10.04
C GLN A 75 19.54 -4.93 -10.99
N LEU A 76 18.63 -4.14 -11.53
CA LEU A 76 18.96 -3.04 -12.46
C LEU A 76 19.73 -1.89 -11.79
N THR A 77 19.65 -1.79 -10.47
CA THR A 77 20.34 -0.77 -9.66
C THR A 77 21.41 -1.37 -8.74
N ILE A 78 22.01 -2.50 -9.13
CA ILE A 78 22.89 -3.29 -8.25
C ILE A 78 24.14 -2.52 -7.80
N GLU A 79 24.61 -1.57 -8.58
CA GLU A 79 25.81 -0.75 -8.30
C GLU A 79 25.51 0.44 -7.36
N ARG A 80 24.29 0.59 -6.89
CA ARG A 80 23.93 1.68 -6.00
C ARG A 80 24.69 1.64 -4.67
N HIS A 81 24.92 2.81 -4.10
CA HIS A 81 25.65 2.96 -2.83
C HIS A 81 24.77 2.79 -1.61
N GLN A 82 23.50 3.19 -1.70
CA GLN A 82 22.59 3.18 -0.55
C GLN A 82 21.18 2.79 -0.96
N THR A 83 20.55 2.04 -0.06
CA THR A 83 19.11 1.70 -0.15
C THR A 83 18.41 2.11 1.13
N MET A 84 17.27 2.79 0.99
CA MET A 84 16.40 3.12 2.10
C MET A 84 15.02 2.51 1.85
N MET A 85 14.47 1.86 2.86
CA MET A 85 13.14 1.25 2.79
C MET A 85 12.29 1.76 3.94
N PHE A 86 11.11 2.22 3.62
CA PHE A 86 10.12 2.73 4.58
C PHE A 86 8.85 1.88 4.50
N SER A 87 8.35 1.50 5.65
CA SER A 87 7.12 0.71 5.76
C SER A 87 6.40 1.04 7.07
N ALA A 88 5.08 1.05 7.04
CA ALA A 88 4.26 1.24 8.24
C ALA A 88 4.26 0.01 9.13
N THR A 89 4.59 -1.18 8.59
CA THR A 89 4.62 -2.46 9.31
C THR A 89 5.95 -3.15 9.17
N PHE A 90 6.31 -3.98 10.16
CA PHE A 90 7.48 -4.87 10.13
C PHE A 90 7.06 -6.35 10.12
N ALA A 91 5.98 -6.66 9.40
CA ALA A 91 5.56 -8.04 9.19
C ALA A 91 6.69 -8.90 8.59
N PRO A 92 6.70 -10.24 8.80
CA PRO A 92 7.76 -11.12 8.29
C PRO A 92 8.03 -10.96 6.79
N ARG A 93 7.01 -10.72 5.99
CA ARG A 93 7.12 -10.47 4.54
C ARG A 93 7.93 -9.21 4.20
N ILE A 94 7.83 -8.14 5.02
CA ILE A 94 8.61 -6.92 4.86
C ILE A 94 10.07 -7.17 5.23
N GLN A 95 10.33 -7.94 6.26
CA GLN A 95 11.68 -8.35 6.64
C GLN A 95 12.34 -9.19 5.55
N GLN A 96 11.60 -10.11 4.91
CA GLN A 96 12.08 -10.88 3.77
C GLN A 96 12.40 -10.00 2.56
N LEU A 97 11.54 -9.02 2.27
CA LEU A 97 11.81 -8.05 1.21
C LEU A 97 13.09 -7.25 1.51
N ALA A 98 13.24 -6.75 2.73
CA ALA A 98 14.43 -6.01 3.14
C ALA A 98 15.71 -6.84 2.96
N THR A 99 15.69 -8.12 3.29
CA THR A 99 16.83 -9.04 3.09
C THR A 99 17.20 -9.21 1.62
N ARG A 100 16.23 -9.15 0.72
CA ARG A 100 16.46 -9.27 -0.73
C ARG A 100 16.99 -7.99 -1.36
N VAL A 101 16.54 -6.84 -0.90
CA VAL A 101 16.79 -5.53 -1.53
C VAL A 101 17.93 -4.78 -0.85
N MET A 102 18.24 -5.09 0.39
CA MET A 102 19.23 -4.36 1.19
C MET A 102 20.37 -5.27 1.63
N ARG A 103 21.55 -4.69 1.76
CA ARG A 103 22.76 -5.37 2.28
C ARG A 103 22.99 -4.93 3.72
N GLN A 104 22.93 -5.86 4.68
CA GLN A 104 23.13 -5.59 6.11
C GLN A 104 22.38 -4.32 6.58
N PRO A 105 21.05 -4.27 6.44
CA PRO A 105 20.31 -3.05 6.74
C PRO A 105 20.34 -2.73 8.23
N GLN A 106 20.51 -1.46 8.54
CA GLN A 106 20.27 -0.94 9.87
C GLN A 106 18.76 -0.69 10.01
N ARG A 107 18.14 -1.31 11.01
CA ARG A 107 16.73 -1.09 11.32
C ARG A 107 16.57 0.08 12.27
N VAL A 108 15.80 1.06 11.86
CA VAL A 108 15.33 2.15 12.70
C VAL A 108 13.81 2.01 12.83
N GLN A 109 13.35 1.76 14.03
CA GLN A 109 11.92 1.65 14.33
C GLN A 109 11.54 2.83 15.20
N ILE A 110 10.57 3.60 14.72
CA ILE A 110 9.89 4.55 15.54
C ILE A 110 8.80 3.74 16.24
N ASP A 111 9.01 3.44 17.52
CA ASP A 111 7.96 2.85 18.33
C ASP A 111 6.84 3.91 18.42
N SER A 112 5.83 3.72 17.58
CA SER A 112 4.51 4.10 18.05
C SER A 112 4.31 3.21 19.26
N PRO A 113 4.16 3.75 20.47
CA PRO A 113 3.64 2.93 21.54
C PRO A 113 2.41 2.26 20.95
N HIS A 114 2.21 0.98 21.24
CA HIS A 114 0.89 0.36 21.15
C HIS A 114 0.02 1.14 22.15
N GLU A 115 -0.17 2.40 21.87
CA GLU A 115 -1.26 3.16 22.42
C GLU A 115 -2.48 2.42 21.88
N LYS A 116 -2.98 1.49 22.71
CA LYS A 116 -4.41 1.24 22.73
C LYS A 116 -4.97 2.66 22.72
N HIS A 117 -5.49 3.05 21.55
CA HIS A 117 -6.13 4.36 21.47
C HIS A 117 -7.14 4.37 22.61
N VAL A 118 -6.79 5.04 23.69
CA VAL A 118 -7.55 5.01 24.96
C VAL A 118 -9.00 5.40 24.70
N ASN A 119 -9.23 6.11 23.59
CA ASN A 119 -10.55 6.55 23.14
C ASN A 119 -11.27 5.56 22.20
N ILE A 120 -10.64 4.41 21.82
CA ILE A 120 -11.26 3.40 20.97
C ILE A 120 -11.36 2.09 21.75
N LYS A 121 -12.59 1.70 22.07
CA LYS A 121 -12.87 0.39 22.65
C LYS A 121 -12.88 -0.65 21.54
N GLN A 122 -11.94 -1.58 21.57
CA GLN A 122 -11.82 -2.65 20.60
C GLN A 122 -12.23 -3.98 21.23
N SER A 123 -13.00 -4.79 20.49
CA SER A 123 -13.42 -6.12 20.92
C SER A 123 -13.28 -7.10 19.76
N LEU A 124 -12.74 -8.26 20.02
CA LEU A 124 -12.61 -9.35 19.05
C LEU A 124 -13.62 -10.44 19.38
N PHE A 125 -14.36 -10.88 18.40
CA PHE A 125 -15.34 -11.96 18.51
C PHE A 125 -15.00 -13.06 17.53
N TRP A 126 -15.09 -14.31 17.98
CA TRP A 126 -14.97 -15.49 17.13
C TRP A 126 -16.32 -15.91 16.62
N ALA A 127 -16.38 -16.24 15.34
CA ALA A 127 -17.59 -16.77 14.71
C ALA A 127 -17.32 -18.14 14.11
N ASP A 128 -18.22 -19.09 14.34
CA ASP A 128 -18.06 -20.47 13.87
C ASP A 128 -18.28 -20.59 12.36
N ASN A 129 -19.12 -19.71 11.80
CA ASN A 129 -19.47 -19.69 10.39
C ASN A 129 -20.03 -18.30 10.00
N ALA A 130 -20.33 -18.13 8.71
CA ALA A 130 -20.86 -16.86 8.17
C ALA A 130 -22.21 -16.47 8.80
N HIS A 131 -23.08 -17.43 9.09
CA HIS A 131 -24.37 -17.18 9.72
C HIS A 131 -24.21 -16.67 11.16
N HIS A 132 -23.32 -17.28 11.94
CA HIS A 132 -22.99 -16.81 13.29
C HIS A 132 -22.37 -15.40 13.25
N LYS A 133 -21.45 -15.16 12.32
CA LYS A 133 -20.86 -13.83 12.11
C LYS A 133 -21.93 -12.78 11.83
N ARG A 134 -22.91 -13.10 10.98
CA ARG A 134 -24.02 -12.19 10.67
C ARG A 134 -24.88 -11.91 11.90
N LYS A 135 -25.20 -12.91 12.72
CA LYS A 135 -25.94 -12.71 13.97
C LYS A 135 -25.22 -11.81 14.97
N LEU A 136 -23.90 -11.93 15.06
CA LEU A 136 -23.08 -11.02 15.90
C LEU A 136 -23.18 -9.58 15.41
N LEU A 137 -23.12 -9.36 14.10
CA LEU A 137 -23.29 -8.02 13.51
C LEU A 137 -24.68 -7.46 13.81
N ASP A 138 -25.73 -8.22 13.61
CA ASP A 138 -27.10 -7.81 13.88
C ASP A 138 -27.31 -7.46 15.35
N HIS A 139 -26.72 -8.22 16.25
CA HIS A 139 -26.76 -7.94 17.69
C HIS A 139 -26.17 -6.56 18.01
N TRP A 140 -25.01 -6.24 17.45
CA TRP A 140 -24.38 -4.94 17.70
C TRP A 140 -25.08 -3.78 17.01
N LEU A 141 -25.61 -3.96 15.80
CA LEU A 141 -26.34 -2.92 15.08
C LEU A 141 -27.69 -2.58 15.72
N ARG A 142 -28.25 -3.46 16.54
CA ARG A 142 -29.50 -3.23 17.29
C ARG A 142 -29.29 -2.54 18.64
N ASP A 143 -28.03 -2.28 19.02
CA ASP A 143 -27.72 -1.54 20.23
C ASP A 143 -28.17 -0.08 20.07
N ALA A 144 -29.11 0.35 20.93
CA ALA A 144 -29.69 1.69 20.88
C ALA A 144 -28.67 2.82 21.16
N SER A 145 -27.50 2.50 21.70
CA SER A 145 -26.43 3.47 21.94
C SER A 145 -25.61 3.78 20.66
N ILE A 146 -25.76 2.98 19.61
CA ILE A 146 -25.05 3.15 18.34
C ILE A 146 -25.87 4.03 17.41
N ASN A 147 -25.41 5.27 17.21
CA ASN A 147 -26.07 6.22 16.31
C ASN A 147 -25.58 6.09 14.87
N GLN A 148 -24.35 5.64 14.67
CA GLN A 148 -23.71 5.50 13.35
C GLN A 148 -22.73 4.35 13.39
N ALA A 149 -22.70 3.54 12.33
CA ALA A 149 -21.78 2.42 12.19
C ALA A 149 -21.20 2.35 10.79
N ILE A 150 -19.94 1.91 10.69
CA ILE A 150 -19.30 1.55 9.43
C ILE A 150 -18.96 0.06 9.50
N VAL A 151 -19.38 -0.69 8.50
CA VAL A 151 -19.10 -2.13 8.38
C VAL A 151 -18.22 -2.34 7.15
N PHE A 152 -17.04 -2.92 7.35
CA PHE A 152 -16.16 -3.28 6.25
C PHE A 152 -16.44 -4.71 5.78
N ALA A 153 -16.57 -4.89 4.46
CA ALA A 153 -16.71 -6.19 3.79
C ALA A 153 -15.50 -6.42 2.87
N SER A 154 -15.23 -7.69 2.55
CA SER A 154 -14.03 -8.07 1.77
C SER A 154 -14.19 -7.79 0.27
N THR A 155 -15.41 -7.80 -0.25
CA THR A 155 -15.72 -7.65 -1.68
C THR A 155 -16.88 -6.69 -1.91
N GLN A 156 -16.95 -6.14 -3.13
CA GLN A 156 -18.10 -5.31 -3.56
C GLN A 156 -19.42 -6.09 -3.46
N VAL A 157 -19.42 -7.34 -3.89
CA VAL A 157 -20.62 -8.22 -3.85
C VAL A 157 -21.12 -8.43 -2.42
N GLU A 158 -20.20 -8.66 -1.48
CA GLU A 158 -20.57 -8.77 -0.05
C GLU A 158 -21.08 -7.45 0.50
N CYS A 159 -20.47 -6.33 0.11
CA CYS A 159 -20.88 -5.00 0.51
C CYS A 159 -22.30 -4.69 0.07
N ASP A 160 -22.60 -4.91 -1.21
CA ASP A 160 -23.95 -4.71 -1.78
C ASP A 160 -24.98 -5.65 -1.17
N GLY A 161 -24.65 -6.92 -1.04
CA GLY A 161 -25.52 -7.93 -0.42
C GLY A 161 -25.87 -7.58 1.03
N LEU A 162 -24.86 -7.19 1.82
CA LEU A 162 -25.06 -6.81 3.21
C LEU A 162 -25.91 -5.53 3.34
N ALA A 163 -25.68 -4.53 2.50
CA ALA A 163 -26.45 -3.29 2.52
C ALA A 163 -27.92 -3.57 2.18
N ASN A 164 -28.20 -4.38 1.15
CA ASN A 164 -29.56 -4.78 0.78
C ASN A 164 -30.27 -5.53 1.92
N ASP A 165 -29.60 -6.51 2.51
CA ASP A 165 -30.18 -7.29 3.63
C ASP A 165 -30.50 -6.38 4.83
N LEU A 166 -29.60 -5.47 5.18
CA LEU A 166 -29.81 -4.53 6.27
C LEU A 166 -30.97 -3.57 5.99
N GLN A 167 -31.12 -3.10 4.75
CA GLN A 167 -32.26 -2.27 4.34
C GLN A 167 -33.61 -3.03 4.47
N GLN A 168 -33.63 -4.29 4.07
CA GLN A 168 -34.81 -5.14 4.24
C GLN A 168 -35.20 -5.38 5.70
N GLU A 169 -34.20 -5.38 6.58
CA GLU A 169 -34.40 -5.48 8.03
C GLU A 169 -34.75 -4.14 8.71
N GLY A 170 -34.87 -3.06 7.94
CA GLY A 170 -35.29 -1.75 8.40
C GLY A 170 -34.16 -0.81 8.83
N PHE A 171 -32.89 -1.19 8.58
CA PHE A 171 -31.75 -0.28 8.81
C PHE A 171 -31.59 0.71 7.64
N SER A 172 -31.21 1.94 7.96
CA SER A 172 -30.76 2.91 6.95
C SER A 172 -29.31 2.59 6.58
N ALA A 173 -29.10 1.74 5.59
CA ALA A 173 -27.79 1.29 5.16
C ALA A 173 -27.53 1.67 3.71
N VAL A 174 -26.27 1.92 3.37
CA VAL A 174 -25.80 2.19 2.01
C VAL A 174 -24.47 1.47 1.78
N ALA A 175 -24.31 0.90 0.59
CA ALA A 175 -23.03 0.37 0.15
C ALA A 175 -22.14 1.50 -0.38
N LEU A 176 -20.87 1.46 -0.04
CA LEU A 176 -19.86 2.40 -0.51
C LEU A 176 -18.62 1.62 -0.95
N HIS A 177 -18.32 1.64 -2.25
CA HIS A 177 -17.16 0.98 -2.85
C HIS A 177 -16.75 1.65 -4.17
N GLY A 178 -15.55 1.35 -4.65
CA GLY A 178 -15.01 1.87 -5.92
C GLY A 178 -15.50 1.10 -7.15
#